data_60d7c768b4b0345c5471792a1005eee3
#
_entry.id   60d7c768b4b0345c5471792a1005eee3
#
_cell.length_a   1.000
_cell.length_b   1.000
_cell.length_c   1.000
_cell.angle_alpha   90.00
_cell.angle_beta   90.00
_cell.angle_gamma   90.00
#
_symmetry.space_group_name_H-M   'P 1'
#
loop_
_entity.id
_entity.type
_entity.pdbx_description
1 polymer ?
#
loop_
_entity_poly.entity_id
_entity_poly.type
_entity_poly.pdbx_seq_one_letter_code
_entity_poly.pdbx_strand_id
1 'polypeptide(L)'
;MDPPFPAPSPTPRTAADDRGFYRSPQRVALLSFFAPVTYELWWLWQLFQFTNRERFPRARAFWWLLVPFYNFYVLYQQLDDLKKALESHASSVRFSSAGVTWLLILATVIINVSSRFSGLADLTLFAGGSVLLAAGAFLAQQAANRYQELRYPGRPLQGMTAGEWIATGIGVAFLLLVILGSFQPV
;
A
#
# COMPACT_ATOMS: atom_id res chain seq x y z
N MET A 1 -21.68 15.22 15.53
CA MET A 1 -21.74 15.24 14.05
C MET A 1 -20.52 15.99 13.56
N ASP A 2 -19.55 15.25 13.00
CA ASP A 2 -18.38 15.88 12.39
C ASP A 2 -18.82 16.63 11.12
N PRO A 3 -18.25 17.83 10.85
CA PRO A 3 -18.61 18.59 9.66
C PRO A 3 -18.31 17.77 8.40
N PRO A 4 -19.15 17.85 7.37
CA PRO A 4 -18.88 17.18 6.11
C PRO A 4 -17.54 17.68 5.52
N PHE A 5 -16.83 16.80 4.84
CA PHE A 5 -15.57 17.13 4.16
C PHE A 5 -15.72 18.45 3.40
N PRO A 6 -14.84 19.44 3.62
CA PRO A 6 -14.93 20.70 2.93
C PRO A 6 -14.88 20.47 1.41
N ALA A 7 -15.83 21.05 0.70
CA ALA A 7 -15.84 21.01 -0.77
C ALA A 7 -14.51 21.56 -1.30
N PRO A 8 -13.82 20.85 -2.20
CA PRO A 8 -12.53 21.28 -2.70
C PRO A 8 -12.69 22.57 -3.51
N SER A 9 -12.00 23.61 -3.08
CA SER A 9 -11.78 24.77 -3.94
C SER A 9 -10.96 24.35 -5.17
N PRO A 10 -11.38 24.65 -6.40
CA PRO A 10 -10.61 24.34 -7.58
C PRO A 10 -9.42 25.30 -7.69
N THR A 11 -8.33 24.99 -7.03
CA THR A 11 -7.04 25.63 -7.30
C THR A 11 -6.42 24.95 -8.51
N PRO A 12 -6.03 25.69 -9.56
CA PRO A 12 -5.30 25.12 -10.70
C PRO A 12 -3.98 24.56 -10.18
N ARG A 13 -3.85 23.24 -10.13
CA ARG A 13 -2.58 22.58 -9.79
C ARG A 13 -1.63 22.71 -10.98
N THR A 14 -0.42 23.18 -10.70
CA THR A 14 0.68 23.17 -11.68
C THR A 14 1.11 21.74 -11.98
N ALA A 15 1.63 21.47 -13.17
CA ALA A 15 2.11 20.15 -13.60
C ALA A 15 3.20 19.54 -12.66
N ALA A 16 3.84 20.36 -11.82
CA ALA A 16 4.79 19.93 -10.80
C ALA A 16 4.12 19.23 -9.59
N ASP A 17 2.82 19.46 -9.37
CA ASP A 17 2.01 18.81 -8.32
C ASP A 17 1.55 17.39 -8.73
N ASP A 18 1.94 16.97 -9.91
CA ASP A 18 1.48 15.76 -10.61
C ASP A 18 2.19 14.47 -10.17
N ARG A 19 2.91 14.47 -9.05
CA ARG A 19 3.44 13.26 -8.42
C ARG A 19 2.31 12.47 -7.75
N GLY A 20 1.34 12.07 -8.58
CA GLY A 20 0.16 11.39 -8.11
C GLY A 20 0.43 9.96 -7.67
N PHE A 21 -0.39 9.49 -6.77
CA PHE A 21 -0.46 8.10 -6.32
C PHE A 21 -1.32 7.23 -7.27
N TYR A 22 -1.60 7.71 -8.51
CA TYR A 22 -2.46 7.04 -9.49
C TYR A 22 -1.67 6.00 -10.30
N ARG A 23 -1.69 4.75 -9.87
CA ARG A 23 -0.91 3.64 -10.44
C ARG A 23 -1.80 2.47 -10.81
N SER A 24 -1.34 1.63 -11.76
CA SER A 24 -2.02 0.37 -12.03
C SER A 24 -2.03 -0.53 -10.79
N PRO A 25 -3.21 -0.96 -10.28
CA PRO A 25 -3.28 -1.86 -9.14
C PRO A 25 -2.59 -3.20 -9.39
N GLN A 26 -2.62 -3.70 -10.64
CA GLN A 26 -1.93 -4.93 -11.03
C GLN A 26 -0.42 -4.79 -10.88
N ARG A 27 0.13 -3.64 -11.32
CA ARG A 27 1.56 -3.36 -11.16
C ARG A 27 1.94 -3.31 -9.69
N VAL A 28 1.15 -2.61 -8.85
CA VAL A 28 1.40 -2.56 -7.40
C VAL A 28 1.39 -3.96 -6.81
N ALA A 29 0.40 -4.79 -7.13
CA ALA A 29 0.33 -6.17 -6.65
C ALA A 29 1.54 -7.01 -7.06
N LEU A 30 1.95 -6.96 -8.34
CA LEU A 30 3.12 -7.69 -8.83
C LEU A 30 4.40 -7.26 -8.10
N LEU A 31 4.61 -5.95 -7.94
CA LEU A 31 5.80 -5.45 -7.28
C LEU A 31 5.79 -5.77 -5.78
N SER A 32 4.63 -5.72 -5.11
CA SER A 32 4.46 -6.17 -3.71
C SER A 32 4.72 -7.67 -3.55
N PHE A 33 4.40 -8.49 -4.54
CA PHE A 33 4.68 -9.93 -4.52
C PHE A 33 6.18 -10.22 -4.66
N PHE A 34 6.86 -9.60 -5.64
CA PHE A 34 8.28 -9.87 -5.91
C PHE A 34 9.25 -9.11 -5.00
N ALA A 35 8.81 -8.03 -4.38
CA ALA A 35 9.61 -7.22 -3.47
C ALA A 35 8.81 -6.88 -2.19
N PRO A 36 8.32 -7.89 -1.43
CA PRO A 36 7.27 -7.72 -0.42
C PRO A 36 7.65 -6.77 0.71
N VAL A 37 8.91 -6.63 1.05
CA VAL A 37 9.35 -5.75 2.15
C VAL A 37 9.67 -4.35 1.65
N THR A 38 10.56 -4.23 0.67
CA THR A 38 11.10 -2.94 0.24
C THR A 38 10.12 -2.14 -0.60
N TYR A 39 9.43 -2.80 -1.53
CA TYR A 39 8.41 -2.15 -2.34
C TYR A 39 7.20 -1.75 -1.49
N GLU A 40 6.78 -2.62 -0.56
CA GLU A 40 5.67 -2.34 0.33
C GLU A 40 5.93 -1.11 1.21
N LEU A 41 7.11 -1.01 1.84
CA LEU A 41 7.48 0.16 2.62
C LEU A 41 7.47 1.44 1.78
N TRP A 42 8.01 1.36 0.56
CA TRP A 42 8.00 2.49 -0.36
C TRP A 42 6.57 2.87 -0.79
N TRP A 43 5.72 1.88 -1.09
CA TRP A 43 4.32 2.08 -1.47
C TRP A 43 3.50 2.66 -0.31
N LEU A 44 3.66 2.13 0.91
CA LEU A 44 3.03 2.68 2.11
C LEU A 44 3.46 4.14 2.35
N TRP A 45 4.74 4.44 2.19
CA TRP A 45 5.21 5.83 2.29
C TRP A 45 4.52 6.74 1.27
N GLN A 46 4.32 6.28 0.03
CA GLN A 46 3.58 7.03 -0.99
C GLN A 46 2.09 7.18 -0.63
N LEU A 47 1.46 6.14 -0.06
CA LEU A 47 0.09 6.17 0.42
C LEU A 47 -0.07 7.23 1.52
N PHE A 48 0.84 7.28 2.48
CA PHE A 48 0.82 8.28 3.55
C PHE A 48 1.03 9.70 3.02
N GLN A 49 1.92 9.88 2.06
CA GLN A 49 2.08 11.17 1.40
C GLN A 49 0.82 11.60 0.65
N PHE A 50 0.16 10.67 -0.02
CA PHE A 50 -1.11 10.91 -0.69
C PHE A 50 -2.20 11.37 0.29
N THR A 51 -2.43 10.64 1.39
CA THR A 51 -3.44 11.01 2.40
C THR A 51 -3.13 12.34 3.07
N ASN A 52 -1.86 12.66 3.31
CA ASN A 52 -1.45 13.97 3.84
C ASN A 52 -1.73 15.11 2.84
N ARG A 53 -1.46 14.89 1.54
CA ARG A 53 -1.75 15.89 0.49
C ARG A 53 -3.24 16.13 0.30
N GLU A 54 -4.03 15.07 0.40
CA GLU A 54 -5.50 15.16 0.33
C GLU A 54 -6.12 15.70 1.65
N ARG A 55 -5.29 15.96 2.66
CA ARG A 55 -5.68 16.49 3.97
C ARG A 55 -6.76 15.62 4.65
N PHE A 56 -6.58 14.31 4.61
CA PHE A 56 -7.49 13.41 5.31
C PHE A 56 -7.46 13.71 6.82
N PRO A 57 -8.61 13.63 7.53
CA PRO A 57 -8.75 14.12 8.91
C PRO A 57 -7.76 13.49 9.90
N ARG A 58 -7.44 12.20 9.69
CA ARG A 58 -6.52 11.43 10.56
C ARG A 58 -5.20 11.10 9.88
N ALA A 59 -4.85 11.85 8.83
CA ALA A 59 -3.56 11.67 8.17
C ALA A 59 -2.41 11.79 9.16
N ARG A 60 -1.48 10.85 9.11
CA ARG A 60 -0.34 10.73 10.02
C ARG A 60 0.96 10.73 9.24
N ALA A 61 2.06 11.04 9.93
CA ALA A 61 3.38 10.86 9.37
C ALA A 61 3.70 9.36 9.22
N PHE A 62 4.37 9.01 8.14
CA PHE A 62 4.79 7.63 7.85
C PHE A 62 5.55 6.96 9.02
N TRP A 63 6.33 7.73 9.78
CA TRP A 63 7.15 7.23 10.88
C TRP A 63 6.35 6.52 11.99
N TRP A 64 5.05 6.79 12.10
CA TRP A 64 4.16 6.06 13.02
C TRP A 64 4.01 4.58 12.67
N LEU A 65 4.35 4.17 11.44
CA LEU A 65 4.40 2.76 11.06
C LEU A 65 5.56 1.99 11.72
N LEU A 66 6.57 2.69 12.21
CA LEU A 66 7.71 2.07 12.90
C LEU A 66 7.40 1.74 14.36
N VAL A 67 6.28 2.23 14.91
CA VAL A 67 5.86 1.93 16.29
C VAL A 67 5.11 0.59 16.32
N PRO A 68 5.65 -0.47 16.97
CA PRO A 68 5.02 -1.78 17.04
C PRO A 68 3.57 -1.69 17.54
N PHE A 69 2.69 -2.52 17.03
CA PHE A 69 1.25 -2.58 17.28
C PHE A 69 0.47 -1.31 16.90
N TYR A 70 1.04 -0.12 17.11
CA TYR A 70 0.41 1.13 16.74
C TYR A 70 0.37 1.33 15.22
N ASN A 71 1.33 0.75 14.49
CA ASN A 71 1.37 0.75 13.02
C ASN A 71 0.08 0.21 12.39
N PHE A 72 -0.49 -0.86 12.94
CA PHE A 72 -1.74 -1.45 12.44
C PHE A 72 -2.93 -0.51 12.62
N TYR A 73 -2.98 0.17 13.76
CA TYR A 73 -4.03 1.14 14.04
C TYR A 73 -3.91 2.36 13.10
N VAL A 74 -2.70 2.85 12.88
CA VAL A 74 -2.47 3.98 11.97
C VAL A 74 -2.82 3.61 10.53
N LEU A 75 -2.43 2.42 10.08
CA LEU A 75 -2.78 1.90 8.76
C LEU A 75 -4.30 1.78 8.59
N TYR A 76 -4.98 1.20 9.58
CA TYR A 76 -6.44 1.12 9.58
C TYR A 76 -7.08 2.51 9.46
N GLN A 77 -6.61 3.49 10.24
CA GLN A 77 -7.14 4.86 10.18
C GLN A 77 -6.97 5.49 8.80
N GLN A 78 -5.83 5.28 8.13
CA GLN A 78 -5.58 5.80 6.79
C GLN A 78 -6.55 5.19 5.75
N LEU A 79 -6.74 3.87 5.82
CA LEU A 79 -7.65 3.16 4.92
C LEU A 79 -9.13 3.48 5.22
N ASP A 80 -9.48 3.72 6.48
CA ASP A 80 -10.84 4.11 6.87
C ASP A 80 -11.17 5.54 6.44
N ASP A 81 -10.21 6.46 6.51
CA ASP A 81 -10.37 7.81 5.96
C ASP A 81 -10.53 7.78 4.43
N LEU A 82 -9.75 6.94 3.74
CA LEU A 82 -9.93 6.71 2.29
C LEU A 82 -11.32 6.15 1.98
N LYS A 83 -11.81 5.19 2.78
CA LYS A 83 -13.16 4.64 2.64
C LYS A 83 -14.22 5.73 2.80
N LYS A 84 -14.15 6.53 3.85
CA LYS A 84 -15.09 7.63 4.10
C LYS A 84 -15.06 8.68 3.00
N ALA A 85 -13.87 9.01 2.50
CA ALA A 85 -13.71 9.92 1.38
C ALA A 85 -14.34 9.36 0.09
N LEU A 86 -14.23 8.06 -0.17
CA LEU A 86 -14.90 7.40 -1.28
C LEU A 86 -16.44 7.43 -1.12
N GLU A 87 -16.95 7.07 0.06
CA GLU A 87 -18.38 7.06 0.35
C GLU A 87 -19.02 8.45 0.24
N SER A 88 -18.28 9.50 0.54
CA SER A 88 -18.77 10.88 0.35
C SER A 88 -18.90 11.31 -1.11
N HIS A 89 -18.19 10.66 -2.04
CA HIS A 89 -18.21 10.98 -3.47
C HIS A 89 -19.04 9.99 -4.30
N ALA A 90 -19.21 8.76 -3.83
CA ALA A 90 -19.95 7.72 -4.55
C ALA A 90 -20.58 6.70 -3.59
N SER A 91 -21.91 6.60 -3.59
CA SER A 91 -22.67 5.74 -2.69
C SER A 91 -22.51 4.23 -2.90
N SER A 92 -21.82 3.76 -3.93
CA SER A 92 -21.75 2.35 -4.33
C SER A 92 -20.37 1.69 -4.19
N VAL A 93 -19.45 2.28 -3.40
CA VAL A 93 -18.09 1.74 -3.30
C VAL A 93 -18.01 0.59 -2.30
N ARG A 94 -17.72 -0.61 -2.80
CA ARG A 94 -17.43 -1.79 -1.97
C ARG A 94 -15.94 -1.83 -1.60
N PHE A 95 -15.53 -1.07 -0.60
CA PHE A 95 -14.19 -1.10 -0.02
C PHE A 95 -14.26 -1.35 1.47
N SER A 96 -13.58 -2.40 1.94
CA SER A 96 -13.48 -2.74 3.36
C SER A 96 -12.11 -2.35 3.91
N SER A 97 -12.02 -1.21 4.59
CA SER A 97 -10.78 -0.77 5.26
C SER A 97 -10.27 -1.80 6.27
N ALA A 98 -11.17 -2.39 7.07
CA ALA A 98 -10.81 -3.44 8.02
C ALA A 98 -10.29 -4.70 7.31
N GLY A 99 -10.98 -5.16 6.24
CA GLY A 99 -10.56 -6.34 5.49
C GLY A 99 -9.17 -6.18 4.88
N VAL A 100 -8.89 -5.03 4.25
CA VAL A 100 -7.57 -4.75 3.68
C VAL A 100 -6.50 -4.64 4.77
N THR A 101 -6.82 -3.98 5.90
CA THR A 101 -5.87 -3.90 7.02
C THR A 101 -5.53 -5.29 7.54
N TRP A 102 -6.52 -6.18 7.73
CA TRP A 102 -6.28 -7.55 8.18
C TRP A 102 -5.44 -8.36 7.18
N LEU A 103 -5.66 -8.20 5.88
CA LEU A 103 -4.82 -8.84 4.87
C LEU A 103 -3.35 -8.42 5.02
N LEU A 104 -3.09 -7.12 5.18
CA LEU A 104 -1.73 -6.60 5.34
C LEU A 104 -1.09 -7.04 6.65
N ILE A 105 -1.85 -7.07 7.76
CA ILE A 105 -1.38 -7.57 9.06
C ILE A 105 -1.02 -9.06 8.95
N LEU A 106 -1.95 -9.87 8.44
CA LEU A 106 -1.75 -11.31 8.33
C LEU A 106 -0.57 -11.65 7.42
N ALA A 107 -0.46 -10.96 6.29
CA ALA A 107 0.69 -11.07 5.40
C ALA A 107 2.01 -10.81 6.14
N THR A 108 2.09 -9.70 6.86
CA THR A 108 3.27 -9.32 7.63
C THR A 108 3.62 -10.36 8.69
N VAL A 109 2.62 -10.87 9.42
CA VAL A 109 2.83 -11.92 10.42
C VAL A 109 3.35 -13.21 9.77
N ILE A 110 2.74 -13.66 8.67
CA ILE A 110 3.15 -14.88 7.98
C ILE A 110 4.58 -14.74 7.44
N ILE A 111 4.94 -13.62 6.81
CA ILE A 111 6.29 -13.37 6.31
C ILE A 111 7.31 -13.34 7.45
N ASN A 112 6.98 -12.76 8.60
CA ASN A 112 7.88 -12.76 9.75
C ASN A 112 8.01 -14.15 10.40
N VAL A 113 6.94 -14.94 10.40
CA VAL A 113 6.95 -16.30 10.94
C VAL A 113 7.70 -17.25 10.01
N SER A 114 7.67 -17.05 8.69
CA SER A 114 8.35 -17.89 7.71
C SER A 114 9.84 -18.03 8.02
N SER A 115 10.49 -16.95 8.44
CA SER A 115 11.92 -16.93 8.79
C SER A 115 12.32 -17.85 9.97
N ARG A 116 11.34 -18.43 10.68
CA ARG A 116 11.57 -19.43 11.75
C ARG A 116 11.59 -20.87 11.22
N PHE A 117 11.30 -21.06 9.97
CA PHE A 117 11.32 -22.34 9.29
C PHE A 117 12.49 -22.40 8.32
N SER A 118 12.75 -23.56 7.75
CA SER A 118 13.79 -23.77 6.74
C SER A 118 13.25 -24.56 5.56
N GLY A 119 13.93 -24.46 4.42
CA GLY A 119 13.60 -25.20 3.21
C GLY A 119 12.23 -24.84 2.62
N LEU A 120 11.49 -25.87 2.18
CA LEU A 120 10.22 -25.68 1.46
C LEU A 120 9.14 -25.01 2.32
N ALA A 121 9.14 -25.24 3.64
CA ALA A 121 8.16 -24.64 4.55
C ALA A 121 8.33 -23.12 4.64
N ASP A 122 9.55 -22.63 4.75
CA ASP A 122 9.88 -21.20 4.71
C ASP A 122 9.38 -20.57 3.39
N LEU A 123 9.79 -21.13 2.26
CA LEU A 123 9.41 -20.62 0.94
C LEU A 123 7.89 -20.61 0.72
N THR A 124 7.18 -21.64 1.19
CA THR A 124 5.72 -21.72 1.05
C THR A 124 5.02 -20.65 1.88
N LEU A 125 5.43 -20.47 3.14
CA LEU A 125 4.88 -19.44 4.01
C LEU A 125 5.22 -18.04 3.49
N PHE A 126 6.46 -17.81 3.07
CA PHE A 126 6.87 -16.53 2.50
C PHE A 126 6.06 -16.18 1.25
N ALA A 127 5.92 -17.13 0.31
CA ALA A 127 5.10 -16.94 -0.89
C ALA A 127 3.62 -16.69 -0.55
N GLY A 128 3.05 -17.44 0.39
CA GLY A 128 1.68 -17.24 0.86
C GLY A 128 1.47 -15.84 1.47
N GLY A 129 2.37 -15.42 2.32
CA GLY A 129 2.37 -14.06 2.88
C GLY A 129 2.50 -12.98 1.81
N SER A 130 3.37 -13.18 0.81
CA SER A 130 3.55 -12.24 -0.31
C SER A 130 2.29 -12.14 -1.19
N VAL A 131 1.53 -13.23 -1.39
CA VAL A 131 0.24 -13.21 -2.07
C VAL A 131 -0.78 -12.37 -1.31
N LEU A 132 -0.88 -12.54 0.01
CA LEU A 132 -1.80 -11.75 0.84
C LEU A 132 -1.42 -10.27 0.84
N LEU A 133 -0.13 -9.96 0.90
CA LEU A 133 0.39 -8.61 0.82
C LEU A 133 0.02 -7.94 -0.51
N ALA A 134 0.27 -8.66 -1.62
CA ALA A 134 -0.08 -8.20 -2.96
C ALA A 134 -1.59 -7.96 -3.12
N ALA A 135 -2.42 -8.85 -2.55
CA ALA A 135 -3.88 -8.68 -2.57
C ALA A 135 -4.33 -7.45 -1.77
N GLY A 136 -3.77 -7.23 -0.57
CA GLY A 136 -4.05 -6.05 0.24
C GLY A 136 -3.64 -4.76 -0.45
N ALA A 137 -2.43 -4.71 -1.00
CA ALA A 137 -1.91 -3.57 -1.75
C ALA A 137 -2.73 -3.29 -3.02
N PHE A 138 -3.13 -4.33 -3.76
CA PHE A 138 -4.03 -4.22 -4.91
C PHE A 138 -5.35 -3.52 -4.55
N LEU A 139 -6.03 -4.03 -3.51
CA LEU A 139 -7.33 -3.49 -3.09
C LEU A 139 -7.23 -2.05 -2.58
N ALA A 140 -6.20 -1.73 -1.80
CA ALA A 140 -5.96 -0.38 -1.33
C ALA A 140 -5.62 0.58 -2.49
N GLN A 141 -4.79 0.15 -3.44
CA GLN A 141 -4.48 0.96 -4.63
C GLN A 141 -5.71 1.17 -5.53
N GLN A 142 -6.53 0.15 -5.69
CA GLN A 142 -7.78 0.27 -6.45
C GLN A 142 -8.72 1.30 -5.82
N ALA A 143 -8.85 1.29 -4.49
CA ALA A 143 -9.64 2.27 -3.75
C ALA A 143 -9.07 3.69 -3.91
N ALA A 144 -7.76 3.86 -3.77
CA ALA A 144 -7.09 5.14 -3.95
C ALA A 144 -7.24 5.67 -5.39
N ASN A 145 -7.13 4.79 -6.39
CA ASN A 145 -7.37 5.17 -7.79
C ASN A 145 -8.81 5.63 -7.99
N ARG A 146 -9.77 4.88 -7.45
CA ARG A 146 -11.18 5.24 -7.58
C ARG A 146 -11.49 6.61 -6.96
N TYR A 147 -10.90 6.91 -5.80
CA TYR A 147 -11.00 8.23 -5.19
C TYR A 147 -10.42 9.31 -6.11
N GLN A 148 -9.25 9.07 -6.71
CA GLN A 148 -8.60 10.03 -7.61
C GLN A 148 -9.38 10.22 -8.91
N GLU A 149 -9.98 9.18 -9.48
CA GLU A 149 -10.85 9.27 -10.65
C GLU A 149 -12.09 10.16 -10.42
N LEU A 150 -12.70 10.00 -9.24
CA LEU A 150 -13.85 10.82 -8.85
C LEU A 150 -13.47 12.27 -8.62
N ARG A 151 -12.32 12.52 -8.05
CA ARG A 151 -11.85 13.87 -7.70
C ARG A 151 -11.13 14.58 -8.86
N TYR A 152 -10.45 13.84 -9.71
CA TYR A 152 -9.60 14.35 -10.79
C TYR A 152 -9.82 13.52 -12.08
N PRO A 153 -10.98 13.66 -12.74
CA PRO A 153 -11.32 12.86 -13.91
C PRO A 153 -10.31 13.09 -15.06
N GLY A 154 -10.01 12.01 -15.80
CA GLY A 154 -9.13 12.09 -16.98
C GLY A 154 -7.63 12.05 -16.65
N ARG A 155 -7.24 11.80 -15.42
CA ARG A 155 -5.83 11.68 -15.04
C ARG A 155 -5.19 10.41 -15.62
N PRO A 156 -4.02 10.49 -16.31
CA PRO A 156 -3.34 9.33 -16.81
C PRO A 156 -2.69 8.50 -15.69
N LEU A 157 -2.60 7.19 -15.88
CA LEU A 157 -1.85 6.31 -14.99
C LEU A 157 -0.37 6.71 -14.95
N GLN A 158 0.19 6.78 -13.77
CA GLN A 158 1.58 7.13 -13.58
C GLN A 158 2.50 5.99 -14.04
N GLY A 159 3.54 6.32 -14.81
CA GLY A 159 4.61 5.41 -15.15
C GLY A 159 5.43 4.97 -13.92
N MET A 160 6.38 4.06 -14.11
CA MET A 160 7.31 3.67 -13.05
C MET A 160 8.24 4.83 -12.70
N THR A 161 8.32 5.13 -11.42
CA THR A 161 9.25 6.16 -10.89
C THR A 161 10.61 5.56 -10.56
N ALA A 162 11.64 6.40 -10.48
CA ALA A 162 12.97 5.96 -10.02
C ALA A 162 12.91 5.27 -8.65
N GLY A 163 12.08 5.78 -7.74
CA GLY A 163 11.87 5.15 -6.42
C GLY A 163 11.26 3.75 -6.52
N GLU A 164 10.31 3.52 -7.44
CA GLU A 164 9.77 2.17 -7.71
C GLU A 164 10.85 1.22 -8.23
N TRP A 165 11.67 1.66 -9.18
CA TRP A 165 12.77 0.86 -9.71
C TRP A 165 13.78 0.48 -8.62
N ILE A 166 14.18 1.44 -7.79
CA ILE A 166 15.13 1.20 -6.69
C ILE A 166 14.54 0.24 -5.67
N ALA A 167 13.31 0.50 -5.18
CA ALA A 167 12.66 -0.36 -4.19
C ALA A 167 12.45 -1.79 -4.73
N THR A 168 12.04 -1.93 -5.99
CA THR A 168 11.87 -3.23 -6.64
C THR A 168 13.21 -3.95 -6.81
N GLY A 169 14.24 -3.26 -7.29
CA GLY A 169 15.57 -3.85 -7.48
C GLY A 169 16.17 -4.38 -6.18
N ILE A 170 16.10 -3.61 -5.10
CA ILE A 170 16.54 -4.06 -3.77
C ILE A 170 15.70 -5.25 -3.30
N GLY A 171 14.38 -5.22 -3.48
CA GLY A 171 13.49 -6.29 -3.06
C GLY A 171 13.71 -7.60 -3.82
N VAL A 172 13.92 -7.53 -5.12
CA VAL A 172 14.26 -8.71 -5.95
C VAL A 172 15.62 -9.29 -5.52
N ALA A 173 16.62 -8.44 -5.28
CA ALA A 173 17.91 -8.90 -4.76
C ALA A 173 17.76 -9.60 -3.41
N PHE A 174 16.96 -9.05 -2.51
CA PHE A 174 16.63 -9.67 -1.21
C PHE A 174 15.91 -11.02 -1.39
N LEU A 175 14.92 -11.10 -2.28
CA LEU A 175 14.21 -12.34 -2.59
C LEU A 175 15.17 -13.44 -3.09
N LEU A 176 16.11 -13.09 -3.96
CA LEU A 176 17.13 -14.03 -4.44
C LEU A 176 18.01 -14.55 -3.29
N LEU A 177 18.39 -13.67 -2.35
CA LEU A 177 19.15 -14.08 -1.15
C LEU A 177 18.33 -15.03 -0.27
N VAL A 178 17.05 -14.79 -0.08
CA VAL A 178 16.15 -15.70 0.68
C VAL A 178 16.09 -17.06 0.00
N ILE A 179 15.87 -17.10 -1.32
CA ILE A 179 15.82 -18.36 -2.07
C ILE A 179 17.15 -19.11 -1.94
N LEU A 180 18.28 -18.45 -2.17
CA LEU A 180 19.60 -19.07 -2.06
C LEU A 180 19.88 -19.57 -0.64
N GLY A 181 19.50 -18.79 0.38
CA GLY A 181 19.68 -19.18 1.78
C GLY A 181 18.84 -20.40 2.18
N SER A 182 17.64 -20.57 1.61
CA SER A 182 16.75 -21.70 1.91
C SER A 182 17.29 -23.06 1.43
N PHE A 183 18.26 -23.08 0.52
CA PHE A 183 18.88 -24.31 0.02
C PHE A 183 20.26 -24.59 0.61
N GLN A 184 20.72 -23.80 1.59
CA GLN A 184 21.98 -24.09 2.26
C GLN A 184 21.80 -25.26 3.23
N PRO A 185 22.69 -26.28 3.20
CA PRO A 185 22.67 -27.35 4.19
C PRO A 185 22.98 -26.77 5.57
N VAL A 186 22.20 -27.15 6.56
CA VAL A 186 22.41 -26.84 7.99
C VAL A 186 23.52 -27.72 8.51
#